data_10fcf3e9075e3454b441dea3cc5d855a
#
_entry.id   10fcf3e9075e3454b441dea3cc5d855a
#
_cell.length_a   1.000
_cell.length_b   1.000
_cell.length_c   1.000
_cell.angle_alpha   90.00
_cell.angle_beta   90.00
_cell.angle_gamma   90.00
#
_symmetry.space_group_name_H-M   'P 1'
#
loop_
_entity.id
_entity.type
_entity.pdbx_description
1 polymer ?
#
loop_
_entity_poly.entity_id
_entity_poly.type
_entity_poly.pdbx_seq_one_letter_code
_entity_poly.pdbx_strand_id
1 'polypeptide(L)'
;MQSALYPLKFLPLYKQVIWGGNRLRDYGFRYDPLPNCGELWVLSSVEGRESVIANGFLADNTLNEAIEIYMGDLVGERVYNRFGNQFPLLFKIIDAVQDLSIQVHPDDALAQQRGMPCGKTEMWYVMQADPGARLISGFRRDTTPDEYRAALAAGRLEELLHAEQPQPGDVYFIPAGRVHALGKGLMVAEIQQTSDCTYRLYDYNRRDADGRLRQLHTDEALDAIDFAAVRGHANTRYQPQRNQTVSLAHCPYFSTLLIDFDAPMRKNLEDTDCFVVYFCVDGIAAVKALDTLVPMHAGECILVPAAADRVELFSEGPAKLLEVTIDTTGWTDAPNHSGDLLAHFIG
;
A
#
# COMPACT_ATOMS: atom_id res chain seq x y z
N MET A 1 3.25 18.08 29.37
CA MET A 1 1.97 17.30 29.41
C MET A 1 2.28 16.01 28.70
N GLN A 2 1.96 14.86 29.31
CA GLN A 2 2.11 13.58 28.65
C GLN A 2 1.17 13.59 27.44
N SER A 3 1.65 13.23 26.25
CA SER A 3 0.82 13.15 25.04
C SER A 3 -0.38 12.24 25.32
N ALA A 4 -1.58 12.71 25.00
CA ALA A 4 -2.79 11.89 25.15
C ALA A 4 -2.91 10.82 24.03
N LEU A 5 -1.93 10.75 23.12
CA LEU A 5 -1.88 9.80 22.01
C LEU A 5 -1.62 8.36 22.48
N TYR A 6 -2.06 7.40 21.68
CA TYR A 6 -1.92 5.97 21.87
C TYR A 6 -1.91 5.28 20.49
N PRO A 7 -1.56 3.99 20.37
CA PRO A 7 -1.64 3.27 19.10
C PRO A 7 -3.08 3.21 18.58
N LEU A 8 -3.28 3.67 17.35
CA LEU A 8 -4.60 3.80 16.72
C LEU A 8 -4.93 2.58 15.86
N LYS A 9 -6.13 2.02 16.05
CA LYS A 9 -6.79 1.06 15.14
C LYS A 9 -7.86 1.78 14.33
N PHE A 10 -8.22 1.19 13.19
CA PHE A 10 -9.16 1.80 12.26
C PHE A 10 -10.31 0.85 11.91
N LEU A 11 -11.47 1.42 11.61
CA LEU A 11 -12.56 0.69 11.00
C LEU A 11 -12.22 0.41 9.53
N PRO A 12 -12.37 -0.84 9.05
CA PRO A 12 -12.06 -1.18 7.68
C PRO A 12 -13.08 -0.60 6.69
N LEU A 13 -12.61 -0.12 5.54
CA LEU A 13 -13.45 0.33 4.44
C LEU A 13 -13.53 -0.78 3.38
N TYR A 14 -14.72 -1.32 3.16
CA TYR A 14 -14.96 -2.42 2.23
C TYR A 14 -15.34 -1.91 0.85
N LYS A 15 -14.70 -2.44 -0.20
CA LYS A 15 -14.98 -2.08 -1.59
C LYS A 15 -15.39 -3.32 -2.40
N GLN A 16 -16.65 -3.34 -2.82
CA GLN A 16 -17.14 -4.32 -3.76
C GLN A 16 -16.63 -4.02 -5.15
N VAL A 17 -16.06 -5.02 -5.83
CA VAL A 17 -15.55 -4.92 -7.19
C VAL A 17 -15.86 -6.18 -7.97
N ILE A 18 -15.90 -6.09 -9.31
CA ILE A 18 -16.30 -7.21 -10.20
C ILE A 18 -15.38 -8.43 -10.11
N TRP A 19 -14.14 -8.25 -9.71
CA TRP A 19 -13.12 -9.29 -9.57
C TRP A 19 -12.90 -9.73 -8.10
N GLY A 20 -13.67 -9.15 -7.17
CA GLY A 20 -13.48 -9.36 -5.74
C GLY A 20 -13.94 -10.72 -5.23
N GLY A 21 -13.29 -11.18 -4.17
CA GLY A 21 -13.53 -12.46 -3.52
C GLY A 21 -14.23 -12.37 -2.17
N ASN A 22 -14.12 -13.45 -1.40
CA ASN A 22 -14.72 -13.61 -0.09
C ASN A 22 -13.74 -14.16 0.96
N ARG A 23 -12.44 -14.31 0.61
CA ARG A 23 -11.43 -14.88 1.54
C ARG A 23 -11.17 -14.00 2.76
N LEU A 24 -11.48 -12.69 2.70
CA LEU A 24 -11.41 -11.80 3.85
C LEU A 24 -12.31 -12.24 5.03
N ARG A 25 -13.36 -13.05 4.76
CA ARG A 25 -14.19 -13.65 5.81
C ARG A 25 -13.42 -14.65 6.69
N ASP A 26 -12.42 -15.33 6.13
CA ASP A 26 -11.57 -16.28 6.85
C ASP A 26 -10.65 -15.55 7.85
N TYR A 27 -10.38 -14.27 7.61
CA TYR A 27 -9.66 -13.37 8.53
C TYR A 27 -10.59 -12.68 9.56
N GLY A 28 -11.86 -13.03 9.60
CA GLY A 28 -12.80 -12.46 10.58
C GLY A 28 -13.54 -11.21 10.10
N PHE A 29 -13.25 -10.67 8.93
CA PHE A 29 -13.94 -9.47 8.42
C PHE A 29 -15.39 -9.79 8.01
N ARG A 30 -16.29 -8.86 8.29
CA ARG A 30 -17.72 -8.95 7.96
C ARG A 30 -18.12 -7.71 7.18
N TYR A 31 -18.63 -7.91 5.99
CA TYR A 31 -18.99 -6.83 5.05
C TYR A 31 -20.39 -7.01 4.46
N ASP A 32 -21.26 -7.74 5.18
CA ASP A 32 -22.66 -7.82 4.79
C ASP A 32 -23.32 -6.43 4.81
N PRO A 33 -24.17 -6.09 3.85
CA PRO A 33 -24.77 -6.96 2.82
C PRO A 33 -23.98 -7.07 1.50
N LEU A 34 -22.73 -6.65 1.41
CA LEU A 34 -21.95 -6.75 0.18
C LEU A 34 -21.76 -8.24 -0.21
N PRO A 35 -21.96 -8.61 -1.49
CA PRO A 35 -21.82 -9.99 -1.95
C PRO A 35 -20.35 -10.45 -2.01
N ASN A 36 -19.41 -9.51 -2.19
CA ASN A 36 -17.97 -9.74 -2.17
C ASN A 36 -17.23 -8.50 -1.67
N CYS A 37 -15.94 -8.67 -1.37
CA CYS A 37 -15.04 -7.56 -1.06
C CYS A 37 -13.70 -7.83 -1.76
N GLY A 38 -13.40 -7.11 -2.83
CA GLY A 38 -12.12 -7.25 -3.53
C GLY A 38 -11.03 -6.35 -2.98
N GLU A 39 -11.39 -5.19 -2.41
CA GLU A 39 -10.44 -4.32 -1.71
C GLU A 39 -10.95 -4.04 -0.29
N LEU A 40 -10.10 -4.31 0.69
CA LEU A 40 -10.25 -3.86 2.06
C LEU A 40 -9.23 -2.75 2.31
N TRP A 41 -9.69 -1.51 2.49
CA TRP A 41 -8.80 -0.41 2.86
C TRP A 41 -8.70 -0.36 4.38
N VAL A 42 -7.54 -0.67 4.89
CA VAL A 42 -7.30 -0.79 6.33
C VAL A 42 -6.75 0.48 6.95
N LEU A 43 -6.14 1.35 6.14
CA LEU A 43 -5.70 2.69 6.53
C LEU A 43 -5.71 3.60 5.30
N SER A 44 -6.47 4.67 5.34
CA SER A 44 -6.69 5.58 4.21
C SER A 44 -6.87 7.03 4.66
N SER A 45 -6.34 7.94 3.87
CA SER A 45 -6.58 9.39 3.93
C SER A 45 -7.03 9.94 2.57
N VAL A 46 -7.55 9.07 1.70
CA VAL A 46 -8.13 9.49 0.43
C VAL A 46 -9.41 10.26 0.70
N GLU A 47 -9.56 11.43 0.07
CA GLU A 47 -10.71 12.33 0.24
C GLU A 47 -12.06 11.60 0.08
N GLY A 48 -12.93 11.74 1.07
CA GLY A 48 -14.23 11.07 1.16
C GLY A 48 -14.16 9.57 1.51
N ARG A 49 -12.96 9.07 1.83
CA ARG A 49 -12.69 7.67 2.23
C ARG A 49 -11.62 7.60 3.31
N GLU A 50 -11.61 8.56 4.20
CA GLU A 50 -10.72 8.61 5.34
C GLU A 50 -11.05 7.49 6.32
N SER A 51 -10.03 6.85 6.86
CA SER A 51 -10.19 5.84 7.91
C SER A 51 -10.72 6.48 9.19
N VAL A 52 -11.69 5.83 9.81
CA VAL A 52 -12.24 6.20 11.12
C VAL A 52 -11.51 5.41 12.20
N ILE A 53 -11.09 6.09 13.26
CA ILE A 53 -10.43 5.49 14.42
C ILE A 53 -11.43 4.60 15.17
N ALA A 54 -11.02 3.37 15.48
CA ALA A 54 -11.89 2.36 16.08
C ALA A 54 -11.72 2.19 17.60
N ASN A 55 -10.69 2.80 18.21
CA ASN A 55 -10.35 2.57 19.60
C ASN A 55 -10.08 3.85 20.38
N GLY A 56 -10.15 3.75 21.72
CA GLY A 56 -9.77 4.81 22.65
C GLY A 56 -10.67 6.05 22.58
N PHE A 57 -10.16 7.17 23.11
CA PHE A 57 -10.96 8.39 23.21
C PHE A 57 -11.07 9.17 21.87
N LEU A 58 -10.23 8.83 20.88
CA LEU A 58 -10.33 9.36 19.51
C LEU A 58 -11.25 8.53 18.62
N ALA A 59 -11.90 7.48 19.15
CA ALA A 59 -12.85 6.69 18.37
C ALA A 59 -13.91 7.59 17.72
N ASP A 60 -14.37 7.19 16.53
CA ASP A 60 -15.32 7.89 15.67
C ASP A 60 -14.80 9.17 14.98
N ASN A 61 -13.57 9.63 15.28
CA ASN A 61 -12.92 10.66 14.48
C ASN A 61 -12.22 10.04 13.27
N THR A 62 -12.09 10.80 12.20
CA THR A 62 -11.29 10.41 11.05
C THR A 62 -9.79 10.56 11.35
N LEU A 63 -8.96 9.85 10.61
CA LEU A 63 -7.50 10.00 10.67
C LEU A 63 -7.08 11.45 10.38
N ASN A 64 -7.70 12.08 9.38
CA ASN A 64 -7.37 13.46 8.98
C ASN A 64 -7.70 14.46 10.09
N GLU A 65 -8.82 14.30 10.80
CA GLU A 65 -9.16 15.13 11.98
C GLU A 65 -8.14 14.93 13.12
N ALA A 66 -7.71 13.70 13.36
CA ALA A 66 -6.66 13.43 14.35
C ALA A 66 -5.32 14.07 13.97
N ILE A 67 -4.93 14.04 12.70
CA ILE A 67 -3.71 14.69 12.20
C ILE A 67 -3.83 16.22 12.35
N GLU A 68 -5.00 16.81 12.07
CA GLU A 68 -5.22 18.25 12.24
C GLU A 68 -5.01 18.72 13.70
N ILE A 69 -5.39 17.88 14.67
CA ILE A 69 -5.29 18.19 16.09
C ILE A 69 -3.88 17.95 16.64
N TYR A 70 -3.27 16.82 16.29
CA TYR A 70 -2.01 16.35 16.89
C TYR A 70 -0.78 16.61 16.02
N MET A 71 -0.97 16.98 14.76
CA MET A 71 0.10 17.40 13.84
C MET A 71 1.33 16.48 13.88
N GLY A 72 2.51 17.05 14.13
CA GLY A 72 3.76 16.32 14.22
C GLY A 72 3.83 15.28 15.34
N ASP A 73 3.11 15.46 16.44
CA ASP A 73 3.02 14.46 17.51
C ASP A 73 2.43 13.13 16.99
N LEU A 74 1.53 13.19 16.02
CA LEU A 74 0.93 11.99 15.44
C LEU A 74 1.74 11.41 14.27
N VAL A 75 2.16 12.25 13.31
CA VAL A 75 2.74 11.75 12.06
C VAL A 75 4.24 12.05 11.92
N GLY A 76 4.86 12.87 12.76
CA GLY A 76 6.20 13.42 12.65
C GLY A 76 6.16 14.85 12.09
N GLU A 77 7.01 15.74 12.61
CA GLU A 77 7.02 17.16 12.22
C GLU A 77 7.31 17.33 10.73
N ARG A 78 8.29 16.62 10.19
CA ARG A 78 8.65 16.68 8.76
C ARG A 78 7.57 16.13 7.87
N VAL A 79 6.89 15.05 8.30
CA VAL A 79 5.75 14.46 7.57
C VAL A 79 4.60 15.46 7.55
N TYR A 80 4.23 16.05 8.71
CA TYR A 80 3.18 17.04 8.80
C TYR A 80 3.47 18.29 7.94
N ASN A 81 4.69 18.80 8.03
CA ASN A 81 5.12 19.96 7.24
C ASN A 81 5.03 19.73 5.72
N ARG A 82 5.17 18.47 5.29
CA ARG A 82 5.12 18.10 3.87
C ARG A 82 3.73 17.78 3.37
N PHE A 83 2.92 17.07 4.15
CA PHE A 83 1.62 16.52 3.72
C PHE A 83 0.41 17.18 4.39
N GLY A 84 0.62 18.06 5.39
CA GLY A 84 -0.47 18.66 6.14
C GLY A 84 -1.34 17.62 6.84
N ASN A 85 -2.65 17.79 6.72
CA ASN A 85 -3.62 16.88 7.33
C ASN A 85 -3.82 15.55 6.58
N GLN A 86 -3.20 15.37 5.42
CA GLN A 86 -3.33 14.15 4.63
C GLN A 86 -2.28 13.12 5.05
N PHE A 87 -2.72 11.93 5.46
CA PHE A 87 -1.80 10.81 5.70
C PHE A 87 -1.22 10.34 4.35
N PRO A 88 0.11 10.19 4.23
CA PRO A 88 0.77 10.04 2.92
C PRO A 88 0.63 8.67 2.28
N LEU A 89 0.16 7.65 3.02
CA LEU A 89 0.11 6.26 2.57
C LEU A 89 -1.31 5.68 2.63
N LEU A 90 -1.56 4.72 1.75
CA LEU A 90 -2.80 3.94 1.70
C LEU A 90 -2.44 2.45 1.82
N PHE A 91 -3.11 1.75 2.74
CA PHE A 91 -2.92 0.33 3.02
C PHE A 91 -4.17 -0.44 2.64
N LYS A 92 -4.00 -1.51 1.87
CA LYS A 92 -5.12 -2.34 1.43
C LYS A 92 -4.81 -3.81 1.56
N ILE A 93 -5.87 -4.63 1.60
CA ILE A 93 -5.80 -6.02 1.18
C ILE A 93 -6.62 -6.16 -0.09
N ILE A 94 -6.04 -6.81 -1.08
CA ILE A 94 -6.69 -7.12 -2.35
C ILE A 94 -6.95 -8.62 -2.40
N ASP A 95 -8.21 -9.02 -2.58
CA ASP A 95 -8.64 -10.42 -2.76
C ASP A 95 -9.15 -10.63 -4.20
N ALA A 96 -8.29 -11.17 -5.06
CA ALA A 96 -8.52 -11.35 -6.48
C ALA A 96 -9.03 -12.77 -6.80
N VAL A 97 -10.33 -12.95 -7.04
CA VAL A 97 -10.88 -14.21 -7.57
C VAL A 97 -10.95 -14.24 -9.11
N GLN A 98 -10.77 -13.08 -9.74
CA GLN A 98 -10.55 -12.92 -11.19
C GLN A 98 -9.35 -12.00 -11.40
N ASP A 99 -8.79 -12.00 -12.63
CA ASP A 99 -7.69 -11.13 -12.97
C ASP A 99 -8.09 -9.65 -12.83
N LEU A 100 -7.27 -8.84 -12.21
CA LEU A 100 -7.41 -7.39 -12.25
C LEU A 100 -7.06 -6.86 -13.66
N SER A 101 -7.52 -5.65 -13.98
CA SER A 101 -7.10 -5.01 -15.23
C SER A 101 -5.59 -4.84 -15.28
N ILE A 102 -5.03 -4.96 -16.49
CA ILE A 102 -3.65 -4.52 -16.75
C ILE A 102 -3.67 -2.99 -16.68
N GLN A 103 -2.79 -2.40 -15.88
CA GLN A 103 -2.81 -1.00 -15.50
C GLN A 103 -1.42 -0.42 -15.29
N VAL A 104 -1.36 0.91 -15.25
CA VAL A 104 -0.18 1.69 -14.89
C VAL A 104 -0.59 2.90 -14.06
N HIS A 105 0.33 3.41 -13.25
CA HIS A 105 0.13 4.60 -12.43
C HIS A 105 1.11 5.69 -12.81
N PRO A 106 0.68 6.98 -12.75
CA PRO A 106 1.57 8.11 -12.97
C PRO A 106 2.57 8.27 -11.82
N ASP A 107 3.72 8.88 -12.10
CA ASP A 107 4.60 9.43 -11.07
C ASP A 107 4.08 10.79 -10.55
N ASP A 108 4.78 11.37 -9.56
CA ASP A 108 4.36 12.65 -8.96
C ASP A 108 4.38 13.79 -9.97
N ALA A 109 5.35 13.82 -10.90
CA ALA A 109 5.46 14.88 -11.88
C ALA A 109 4.27 14.86 -12.85
N LEU A 110 3.92 13.70 -13.38
CA LEU A 110 2.77 13.54 -14.25
C LEU A 110 1.45 13.74 -13.50
N ALA A 111 1.36 13.28 -12.26
CA ALA A 111 0.20 13.51 -11.40
C ALA A 111 -0.05 15.01 -11.20
N GLN A 112 0.99 15.77 -10.84
CA GLN A 112 0.91 17.23 -10.68
C GLN A 112 0.49 17.94 -11.96
N GLN A 113 1.06 17.56 -13.13
CA GLN A 113 0.66 18.12 -14.43
C GLN A 113 -0.83 17.92 -14.72
N ARG A 114 -1.41 16.85 -14.18
CA ARG A 114 -2.84 16.49 -14.39
C ARG A 114 -3.75 16.91 -13.24
N GLY A 115 -3.23 17.71 -12.29
CA GLY A 115 -4.00 18.23 -11.16
C GLY A 115 -4.36 17.17 -10.11
N MET A 116 -3.61 16.06 -10.05
CA MET A 116 -3.76 15.02 -9.03
C MET A 116 -2.82 15.28 -7.86
N PRO A 117 -3.15 14.86 -6.63
CA PRO A 117 -2.37 15.18 -5.43
C PRO A 117 -0.98 14.52 -5.42
N CYS A 118 -0.85 13.30 -5.92
CA CYS A 118 0.42 12.55 -5.97
C CYS A 118 0.36 11.43 -7.02
N GLY A 119 1.53 10.88 -7.34
CA GLY A 119 1.68 9.66 -8.11
C GLY A 119 1.24 8.42 -7.32
N LYS A 120 1.55 7.23 -7.87
CA LYS A 120 1.22 5.97 -7.20
C LYS A 120 2.33 4.96 -7.40
N THR A 121 3.29 4.99 -6.50
CA THR A 121 4.27 3.93 -6.28
C THR A 121 3.73 3.01 -5.18
N GLU A 122 3.85 1.71 -5.37
CA GLU A 122 3.26 0.71 -4.48
C GLU A 122 4.19 -0.48 -4.28
N MET A 123 3.90 -1.28 -3.26
CA MET A 123 4.46 -2.61 -3.08
C MET A 123 3.36 -3.60 -2.67
N TRP A 124 3.56 -4.85 -3.04
CA TRP A 124 2.69 -5.97 -2.66
C TRP A 124 3.45 -7.01 -1.86
N TYR A 125 2.87 -7.42 -0.74
CA TYR A 125 3.25 -8.63 -0.02
C TYR A 125 2.20 -9.71 -0.31
N VAL A 126 2.61 -10.84 -0.88
CA VAL A 126 1.69 -11.92 -1.23
C VAL A 126 1.29 -12.67 0.03
N MET A 127 0.03 -12.50 0.48
CA MET A 127 -0.52 -13.20 1.64
C MET A 127 -0.94 -14.62 1.27
N GLN A 128 -1.60 -14.78 0.11
CA GLN A 128 -2.03 -16.07 -0.42
C GLN A 128 -1.86 -16.12 -1.94
N ALA A 129 -1.55 -17.30 -2.47
CA ALA A 129 -1.48 -17.58 -3.90
C ALA A 129 -2.04 -18.98 -4.18
N ASP A 130 -3.08 -19.06 -5.01
CA ASP A 130 -3.60 -20.34 -5.48
C ASP A 130 -2.63 -20.99 -6.47
N PRO A 131 -2.63 -22.33 -6.60
CA PRO A 131 -1.80 -22.99 -7.60
C PRO A 131 -2.05 -22.46 -9.02
N GLY A 132 -0.99 -22.00 -9.68
CA GLY A 132 -1.05 -21.44 -11.03
C GLY A 132 -1.48 -19.96 -11.08
N ALA A 133 -1.65 -19.28 -9.96
CA ALA A 133 -1.84 -17.84 -9.91
C ALA A 133 -0.68 -17.11 -10.60
N ARG A 134 -0.97 -16.01 -11.28
CA ARG A 134 0.02 -15.23 -12.04
C ARG A 134 -0.04 -13.78 -11.64
N LEU A 135 1.11 -13.11 -11.74
CA LEU A 135 1.26 -11.69 -11.52
C LEU A 135 2.03 -11.10 -12.70
N ILE A 136 1.58 -9.96 -13.22
CA ILE A 136 2.26 -9.21 -14.27
C ILE A 136 2.99 -8.04 -13.63
N SER A 137 4.29 -7.88 -13.97
CA SER A 137 5.11 -6.73 -13.53
C SER A 137 6.11 -6.35 -14.61
N GLY A 138 5.78 -5.31 -15.38
CA GLY A 138 6.60 -4.70 -16.42
C GLY A 138 6.63 -5.45 -17.75
N PHE A 139 7.53 -5.02 -18.63
CA PHE A 139 7.74 -5.64 -19.94
C PHE A 139 8.82 -6.73 -19.88
N ARG A 140 8.67 -7.79 -20.68
CA ARG A 140 9.67 -8.87 -20.80
C ARG A 140 10.90 -8.50 -21.63
N ARG A 141 10.79 -7.46 -22.45
CA ARG A 141 11.85 -6.84 -23.25
C ARG A 141 11.61 -5.35 -23.38
N ASP A 142 12.64 -4.60 -23.68
CA ASP A 142 12.47 -3.19 -24.03
C ASP A 142 11.46 -3.09 -25.19
N THR A 143 10.47 -2.25 -25.01
CA THR A 143 9.32 -2.10 -25.90
C THR A 143 9.21 -0.63 -26.31
N THR A 144 8.65 -0.36 -27.47
CA THR A 144 8.39 1.01 -27.92
C THR A 144 6.91 1.34 -27.80
N PRO A 145 6.53 2.64 -27.71
CA PRO A 145 5.12 3.06 -27.75
C PRO A 145 4.34 2.51 -28.94
N ASP A 146 4.98 2.39 -30.11
CA ASP A 146 4.33 1.88 -31.32
C ASP A 146 4.11 0.37 -31.25
N GLU A 147 5.08 -0.39 -30.74
CA GLU A 147 4.90 -1.83 -30.48
C GLU A 147 3.79 -2.10 -29.45
N TYR A 148 3.76 -1.29 -28.38
CA TYR A 148 2.67 -1.35 -27.39
C TYR A 148 1.31 -1.08 -28.01
N ARG A 149 1.15 0.02 -28.80
CA ARG A 149 -0.10 0.32 -29.49
C ARG A 149 -0.53 -0.78 -30.45
N ALA A 150 0.40 -1.31 -31.23
CA ALA A 150 0.14 -2.40 -32.16
C ALA A 150 -0.31 -3.68 -31.44
N ALA A 151 0.34 -4.05 -30.35
CA ALA A 151 -0.02 -5.21 -29.54
C ALA A 151 -1.38 -5.04 -28.86
N LEU A 152 -1.65 -3.85 -28.31
CA LEU A 152 -2.93 -3.54 -27.67
C LEU A 152 -4.09 -3.62 -28.70
N ALA A 153 -3.93 -3.00 -29.88
CA ALA A 153 -4.92 -3.03 -30.96
C ALA A 153 -5.18 -4.46 -31.49
N ALA A 154 -4.15 -5.31 -31.46
CA ALA A 154 -4.26 -6.72 -31.86
C ALA A 154 -4.77 -7.66 -30.76
N GLY A 155 -5.04 -7.15 -29.52
CA GLY A 155 -5.43 -7.97 -28.37
C GLY A 155 -4.32 -8.88 -27.85
N ARG A 156 -3.06 -8.51 -28.07
CA ARG A 156 -1.86 -9.30 -27.72
C ARG A 156 -0.93 -8.61 -26.72
N LEU A 157 -1.47 -7.67 -25.92
CA LEU A 157 -0.68 -6.92 -24.95
C LEU A 157 0.09 -7.84 -23.99
N GLU A 158 -0.52 -8.92 -23.50
CA GLU A 158 0.11 -9.87 -22.57
C GLU A 158 1.37 -10.53 -23.13
N GLU A 159 1.52 -10.63 -24.46
CA GLU A 159 2.73 -11.19 -25.09
C GLU A 159 3.97 -10.33 -24.86
N LEU A 160 3.79 -9.04 -24.60
CA LEU A 160 4.88 -8.10 -24.27
C LEU A 160 5.24 -8.09 -22.79
N LEU A 161 4.37 -8.57 -21.91
CA LEU A 161 4.48 -8.37 -20.46
C LEU A 161 5.21 -9.52 -19.78
N HIS A 162 5.95 -9.16 -18.73
CA HIS A 162 6.64 -10.10 -17.86
C HIS A 162 5.66 -10.62 -16.80
N ALA A 163 5.46 -11.94 -16.77
CA ALA A 163 4.57 -12.58 -15.82
C ALA A 163 5.33 -13.63 -15.00
N GLU A 164 5.04 -13.66 -13.70
CA GLU A 164 5.60 -14.61 -12.74
C GLU A 164 4.49 -15.39 -12.02
N GLN A 165 4.87 -16.50 -11.36
CA GLN A 165 4.01 -17.27 -10.48
C GLN A 165 4.40 -17.01 -9.03
N PRO A 166 3.74 -16.08 -8.34
CA PRO A 166 4.10 -15.72 -6.98
C PRO A 166 3.75 -16.82 -5.98
N GLN A 167 4.47 -16.83 -4.87
CA GLN A 167 4.23 -17.68 -3.71
C GLN A 167 3.88 -16.80 -2.49
N PRO A 168 3.16 -17.34 -1.49
CA PRO A 168 2.97 -16.64 -0.23
C PRO A 168 4.31 -16.21 0.39
N GLY A 169 4.41 -14.95 0.75
CA GLY A 169 5.64 -14.31 1.24
C GLY A 169 6.45 -13.59 0.16
N ASP A 170 6.16 -13.78 -1.13
CA ASP A 170 6.82 -12.97 -2.17
C ASP A 170 6.47 -11.49 -2.03
N VAL A 171 7.42 -10.64 -2.41
CA VAL A 171 7.30 -9.19 -2.38
C VAL A 171 7.57 -8.60 -3.75
N TYR A 172 6.70 -7.73 -4.21
CA TYR A 172 6.84 -7.03 -5.48
C TYR A 172 6.83 -5.52 -5.25
N PHE A 173 7.91 -4.85 -5.63
CA PHE A 173 7.96 -3.39 -5.68
C PHE A 173 7.50 -2.92 -7.06
N ILE A 174 6.48 -2.10 -7.10
CA ILE A 174 5.83 -1.58 -8.32
C ILE A 174 6.01 -0.06 -8.35
N PRO A 175 7.12 0.45 -8.91
CA PRO A 175 7.27 1.89 -9.08
C PRO A 175 6.22 2.45 -10.04
N ALA A 176 5.88 3.72 -9.88
CA ALA A 176 5.11 4.45 -10.89
C ALA A 176 5.70 4.22 -12.29
N GLY A 177 4.86 4.15 -13.31
CA GLY A 177 5.27 3.83 -14.68
C GLY A 177 5.32 2.34 -15.02
N ARG A 178 5.39 1.45 -14.04
CA ARG A 178 5.43 0.01 -14.31
C ARG A 178 4.05 -0.52 -14.64
N VAL A 179 3.91 -1.12 -15.84
CA VAL A 179 2.70 -1.86 -16.22
C VAL A 179 2.57 -3.11 -15.37
N HIS A 180 1.42 -3.33 -14.73
CA HIS A 180 1.24 -4.45 -13.81
C HIS A 180 -0.21 -4.94 -13.75
N ALA A 181 -0.39 -6.15 -13.24
CA ALA A 181 -1.70 -6.72 -12.89
C ALA A 181 -1.57 -7.84 -11.87
N LEU A 182 -2.51 -7.89 -10.93
CA LEU A 182 -2.74 -9.06 -10.08
C LEU A 182 -3.64 -10.05 -10.82
N GLY A 183 -3.18 -11.28 -10.95
CA GLY A 183 -3.97 -12.37 -11.51
C GLY A 183 -4.90 -13.00 -10.48
N LYS A 184 -5.88 -13.74 -10.97
CA LYS A 184 -6.81 -14.51 -10.15
C LYS A 184 -6.08 -15.45 -9.20
N GLY A 185 -6.66 -15.65 -8.02
CA GLY A 185 -6.12 -16.55 -6.99
C GLY A 185 -5.11 -15.89 -6.06
N LEU A 186 -4.80 -14.61 -6.26
CA LEU A 186 -3.90 -13.86 -5.37
C LEU A 186 -4.67 -13.11 -4.27
N MET A 187 -4.10 -13.10 -3.07
CA MET A 187 -4.43 -12.15 -2.03
C MET A 187 -3.14 -11.44 -1.60
N VAL A 188 -3.14 -10.11 -1.63
CA VAL A 188 -1.96 -9.32 -1.32
C VAL A 188 -2.27 -8.22 -0.31
N ALA A 189 -1.31 -7.92 0.56
CA ALA A 189 -1.25 -6.67 1.30
C ALA A 189 -0.53 -5.64 0.41
N GLU A 190 -1.20 -4.53 0.12
CA GLU A 190 -0.70 -3.42 -0.70
C GLU A 190 -0.40 -2.22 0.17
N ILE A 191 0.79 -1.66 -0.01
CA ILE A 191 1.22 -0.39 0.59
C ILE A 191 1.56 0.55 -0.56
N GLN A 192 0.98 1.76 -0.56
CA GLN A 192 1.11 2.70 -1.67
C GLN A 192 1.03 4.15 -1.19
N GLN A 193 1.42 5.09 -2.06
CA GLN A 193 1.09 6.50 -1.88
C GLN A 193 -0.44 6.70 -1.81
N THR A 194 -0.90 7.76 -1.14
CA THR A 194 -2.33 8.09 -0.99
C THR A 194 -2.91 8.59 -2.31
N SER A 195 -3.12 7.65 -3.25
CA SER A 195 -3.69 7.89 -4.57
C SER A 195 -4.64 6.76 -4.97
N ASP A 196 -5.79 7.08 -5.55
CA ASP A 196 -6.72 6.09 -6.17
C ASP A 196 -6.69 6.19 -7.71
N CYS A 197 -5.65 6.81 -8.29
CA CYS A 197 -5.50 6.96 -9.73
C CYS A 197 -5.05 5.65 -10.38
N THR A 198 -5.77 5.24 -11.43
CA THR A 198 -5.44 4.04 -12.21
C THR A 198 -5.68 4.30 -13.70
N TYR A 199 -4.63 4.19 -14.51
CA TYR A 199 -4.75 4.14 -15.97
C TYR A 199 -4.89 2.70 -16.40
N ARG A 200 -6.12 2.31 -16.78
CA ARG A 200 -6.46 0.97 -17.23
C ARG A 200 -6.13 0.80 -18.69
N LEU A 201 -5.24 -0.17 -19.00
CA LEU A 201 -4.78 -0.47 -20.34
C LEU A 201 -5.64 -1.53 -21.02
N TYR A 202 -5.97 -2.60 -20.27
CA TYR A 202 -6.74 -3.73 -20.75
C TYR A 202 -7.56 -4.35 -19.63
N ASP A 203 -8.81 -4.72 -19.90
CA ASP A 203 -9.72 -5.27 -18.91
C ASP A 203 -10.47 -6.53 -19.38
N TYR A 204 -9.87 -7.31 -20.25
CA TYR A 204 -10.42 -8.59 -20.72
C TYR A 204 -11.83 -8.47 -21.31
N ASN A 205 -12.20 -7.29 -21.80
CA ASN A 205 -13.54 -6.95 -22.31
C ASN A 205 -14.68 -7.25 -21.31
N ARG A 206 -14.38 -7.20 -20.02
CA ARG A 206 -15.38 -7.41 -18.95
C ARG A 206 -16.40 -6.30 -18.93
N ARG A 207 -17.64 -6.70 -18.60
CA ARG A 207 -18.74 -5.78 -18.40
C ARG A 207 -19.05 -5.67 -16.91
N ASP A 208 -19.43 -4.47 -16.50
CA ASP A 208 -19.96 -4.20 -15.16
C ASP A 208 -21.38 -4.77 -15.00
N ALA A 209 -22.00 -4.55 -13.83
CA ALA A 209 -23.35 -4.99 -13.54
C ALA A 209 -24.41 -4.40 -14.49
N ASP A 210 -24.13 -3.23 -15.08
CA ASP A 210 -25.00 -2.55 -16.05
C ASP A 210 -24.75 -3.01 -17.50
N GLY A 211 -23.84 -3.96 -17.70
CA GLY A 211 -23.47 -4.48 -19.03
C GLY A 211 -22.51 -3.57 -19.80
N ARG A 212 -21.92 -2.53 -19.18
CA ARG A 212 -21.00 -1.59 -19.80
C ARG A 212 -19.56 -2.07 -19.65
N LEU A 213 -18.73 -1.81 -20.67
CA LEU A 213 -17.28 -1.98 -20.55
C LEU A 213 -16.72 -0.90 -19.63
N ARG A 214 -15.73 -1.27 -18.79
CA ARG A 214 -14.99 -0.29 -18.00
C ARG A 214 -14.14 0.59 -18.92
N GLN A 215 -14.03 1.86 -18.58
CA GLN A 215 -13.21 2.83 -19.32
C GLN A 215 -11.75 2.38 -19.37
N LEU A 216 -11.15 2.43 -20.54
CA LEU A 216 -9.72 2.31 -20.76
C LEU A 216 -9.12 3.73 -20.88
N HIS A 217 -7.86 3.86 -20.48
CA HIS A 217 -7.12 5.13 -20.44
C HIS A 217 -5.86 5.00 -21.32
N THR A 218 -6.05 4.56 -22.56
CA THR A 218 -4.97 4.16 -23.46
C THR A 218 -4.04 5.29 -23.85
N ASP A 219 -4.56 6.49 -24.00
CA ASP A 219 -3.79 7.69 -24.38
C ASP A 219 -3.10 8.29 -23.14
N GLU A 220 -3.84 8.41 -22.02
CA GLU A 220 -3.31 8.93 -20.77
C GLU A 220 -2.19 8.05 -20.20
N ALA A 221 -2.28 6.74 -20.44
CA ALA A 221 -1.30 5.79 -19.97
C ALA A 221 0.04 5.89 -20.68
N LEU A 222 0.07 6.31 -21.94
CA LEU A 222 1.31 6.38 -22.74
C LEU A 222 2.34 7.31 -22.11
N ASP A 223 1.91 8.40 -21.48
CA ASP A 223 2.81 9.33 -20.82
C ASP A 223 3.33 8.76 -19.48
N ALA A 224 2.60 7.79 -18.90
CA ALA A 224 2.95 7.19 -17.63
C ALA A 224 3.82 5.93 -17.77
N ILE A 225 3.78 5.22 -18.92
CA ILE A 225 4.42 3.90 -19.06
C ILE A 225 5.94 4.01 -19.15
N ASP A 226 6.63 3.29 -18.26
CA ASP A 226 8.05 2.92 -18.44
C ASP A 226 8.12 1.68 -19.37
N PHE A 227 8.62 1.89 -20.57
CA PHE A 227 8.75 0.86 -21.62
C PHE A 227 9.98 -0.02 -21.49
N ALA A 228 10.82 0.20 -20.47
CA ALA A 228 12.00 -0.63 -20.22
C ALA A 228 11.61 -2.03 -19.74
N ALA A 229 12.44 -3.00 -20.12
CA ALA A 229 12.29 -4.39 -19.67
C ALA A 229 12.57 -4.53 -18.17
N VAL A 230 11.80 -5.38 -17.50
CA VAL A 230 12.18 -5.91 -16.19
C VAL A 230 13.32 -6.90 -16.39
N ARG A 231 14.48 -6.58 -15.81
CA ARG A 231 15.68 -7.43 -15.91
C ARG A 231 15.77 -8.32 -14.67
N GLY A 232 15.82 -9.63 -14.89
CA GLY A 232 15.86 -10.61 -13.81
C GLY A 232 14.47 -10.96 -13.28
N HIS A 233 14.37 -11.10 -11.96
CA HIS A 233 13.09 -11.35 -11.27
C HIS A 233 12.42 -10.03 -10.90
N ALA A 234 11.10 -9.98 -11.02
CA ALA A 234 10.32 -8.81 -10.60
C ALA A 234 10.15 -8.75 -9.08
N ASN A 235 10.24 -9.89 -8.38
CA ASN A 235 10.11 -9.96 -6.93
C ASN A 235 11.40 -9.52 -6.20
N THR A 236 11.21 -8.90 -5.04
CA THR A 236 12.30 -8.55 -4.12
C THR A 236 12.84 -9.83 -3.46
N ARG A 237 14.16 -10.02 -3.54
CA ARG A 237 14.84 -11.15 -2.89
C ARG A 237 15.17 -10.79 -1.45
N TYR A 238 14.64 -11.55 -0.49
CA TYR A 238 14.95 -11.41 0.93
C TYR A 238 14.96 -12.79 1.60
N GLN A 239 15.53 -12.86 2.79
CA GLN A 239 15.52 -14.08 3.59
C GLN A 239 14.91 -13.77 4.95
N PRO A 240 13.70 -14.29 5.25
CA PRO A 240 13.08 -14.06 6.55
C PRO A 240 13.96 -14.67 7.66
N GLN A 241 14.05 -13.95 8.76
CA GLN A 241 14.78 -14.37 9.96
C GLN A 241 13.84 -14.24 11.15
N ARG A 242 13.67 -15.35 11.89
CA ARG A 242 12.79 -15.38 13.05
C ARG A 242 13.28 -14.42 14.14
N ASN A 243 12.36 -13.63 14.72
CA ASN A 243 12.63 -12.63 15.77
C ASN A 243 13.64 -11.54 15.33
N GLN A 244 13.68 -11.24 14.05
CA GLN A 244 14.49 -10.18 13.46
C GLN A 244 13.69 -9.37 12.47
N THR A 245 14.19 -8.18 12.15
CA THR A 245 13.62 -7.29 11.14
C THR A 245 14.39 -7.42 9.83
N VAL A 246 13.68 -7.62 8.73
CA VAL A 246 14.27 -7.77 7.39
C VAL A 246 13.69 -6.75 6.44
N SER A 247 14.54 -6.01 5.71
CA SER A 247 14.08 -5.01 4.73
C SER A 247 13.43 -5.69 3.53
N LEU A 248 12.26 -5.19 3.13
CA LEU A 248 11.52 -5.64 1.95
C LEU A 248 11.54 -4.60 0.82
N ALA A 249 11.30 -3.35 1.14
CA ALA A 249 11.30 -2.25 0.19
C ALA A 249 11.76 -0.96 0.88
N HIS A 250 12.48 -0.14 0.12
CA HIS A 250 12.85 1.22 0.52
C HIS A 250 12.78 2.11 -0.71
N CYS A 251 12.04 3.19 -0.62
CA CYS A 251 11.88 4.18 -1.68
C CYS A 251 11.60 5.55 -1.07
N PRO A 252 11.55 6.62 -1.87
CA PRO A 252 11.28 7.97 -1.36
C PRO A 252 9.94 8.14 -0.64
N TYR A 253 9.01 7.22 -0.81
CA TYR A 253 7.63 7.33 -0.30
C TYR A 253 7.40 6.50 0.94
N PHE A 254 8.07 5.35 1.08
CA PHE A 254 7.96 4.47 2.24
C PHE A 254 9.15 3.53 2.37
N SER A 255 9.36 3.08 3.59
CA SER A 255 10.25 1.98 3.94
C SER A 255 9.41 0.88 4.58
N THR A 256 9.54 -0.37 4.09
CA THR A 256 8.80 -1.52 4.61
C THR A 256 9.76 -2.61 5.06
N LEU A 257 9.60 -3.04 6.29
CA LEU A 257 10.36 -4.12 6.90
C LEU A 257 9.41 -5.27 7.26
N LEU A 258 9.88 -6.51 7.14
CA LEU A 258 9.19 -7.70 7.66
C LEU A 258 9.70 -8.02 9.07
N ILE A 259 8.77 -8.26 9.98
CA ILE A 259 9.00 -8.82 11.30
C ILE A 259 8.29 -10.18 11.36
N ASP A 260 9.06 -11.26 11.34
CA ASP A 260 8.56 -12.62 11.53
C ASP A 260 8.98 -13.09 12.93
N PHE A 261 8.03 -13.21 13.88
CA PHE A 261 8.35 -13.35 15.28
C PHE A 261 7.37 -14.25 16.05
N ASP A 262 7.86 -14.83 17.16
CA ASP A 262 7.11 -15.64 18.12
C ASP A 262 7.56 -15.37 19.57
N ALA A 263 8.38 -14.35 19.77
CA ALA A 263 8.84 -13.86 21.06
C ALA A 263 8.71 -12.33 21.13
N PRO A 264 8.55 -11.74 22.32
CA PRO A 264 8.44 -10.29 22.45
C PRO A 264 9.64 -9.56 21.86
N MET A 265 9.37 -8.50 21.10
CA MET A 265 10.39 -7.64 20.50
C MET A 265 10.25 -6.21 21.00
N ARG A 266 11.37 -5.49 21.10
CA ARG A 266 11.40 -4.06 21.46
C ARG A 266 12.12 -3.28 20.39
N LYS A 267 11.59 -2.11 20.09
CA LYS A 267 12.16 -1.17 19.11
C LYS A 267 12.27 0.21 19.73
N ASN A 268 13.41 0.83 19.56
CA ASN A 268 13.63 2.25 19.90
C ASN A 268 13.21 3.10 18.72
N LEU A 269 12.46 4.17 18.97
CA LEU A 269 11.95 5.13 18.00
C LEU A 269 12.39 6.57 18.32
N GLU A 270 13.21 6.80 19.37
CA GLU A 270 13.61 8.13 19.86
C GLU A 270 14.17 9.06 18.76
N ASP A 271 14.86 8.50 17.76
CA ASP A 271 15.45 9.27 16.67
C ASP A 271 14.56 9.28 15.40
N THR A 272 13.31 8.77 15.51
CA THR A 272 12.40 8.63 14.37
C THR A 272 11.39 9.76 14.36
N ASP A 273 11.57 10.75 13.45
CA ASP A 273 10.57 11.80 13.22
C ASP A 273 9.53 11.33 12.20
N CYS A 274 8.82 10.27 12.54
CA CYS A 274 7.80 9.64 11.68
C CYS A 274 6.91 8.71 12.50
N PHE A 275 5.67 8.56 12.08
CA PHE A 275 4.79 7.48 12.52
C PHE A 275 5.36 6.10 12.16
N VAL A 276 4.87 5.05 12.81
CA VAL A 276 5.11 3.66 12.41
C VAL A 276 3.76 2.98 12.23
N VAL A 277 3.54 2.36 11.06
CA VAL A 277 2.37 1.48 10.85
C VAL A 277 2.83 0.03 10.94
N TYR A 278 2.19 -0.74 11.82
CA TYR A 278 2.28 -2.19 11.85
C TYR A 278 1.08 -2.77 11.13
N PHE A 279 1.32 -3.50 10.06
CA PHE A 279 0.30 -4.19 9.29
C PHE A 279 0.45 -5.70 9.49
N CYS A 280 -0.49 -6.33 10.16
CA CYS A 280 -0.44 -7.77 10.41
C CYS A 280 -0.85 -8.52 9.15
N VAL A 281 0.05 -9.35 8.62
CA VAL A 281 -0.19 -10.16 7.42
C VAL A 281 -0.37 -11.65 7.74
N ASP A 282 -0.01 -12.07 8.96
CA ASP A 282 -0.17 -13.45 9.43
C ASP A 282 -0.20 -13.50 10.96
N GLY A 283 -1.05 -14.35 11.54
CA GLY A 283 -1.12 -14.60 12.98
C GLY A 283 -1.89 -13.54 13.79
N ILE A 284 -1.61 -13.52 15.11
CA ILE A 284 -2.18 -12.61 16.10
C ILE A 284 -1.03 -11.92 16.82
N ALA A 285 -1.09 -10.61 16.92
CA ALA A 285 -0.08 -9.79 17.56
C ALA A 285 -0.72 -8.71 18.46
N ALA A 286 0.12 -8.03 19.23
CA ALA A 286 -0.26 -6.81 19.93
C ALA A 286 0.90 -5.82 19.91
N VAL A 287 0.56 -4.55 19.79
CA VAL A 287 1.49 -3.41 19.78
C VAL A 287 1.29 -2.61 21.06
N LYS A 288 2.37 -2.41 21.83
CA LYS A 288 2.35 -1.54 23.01
C LYS A 288 3.25 -0.33 22.78
N ALA A 289 2.66 0.85 22.86
CA ALA A 289 3.36 2.14 22.87
C ALA A 289 2.57 3.13 23.73
N LEU A 290 3.24 4.15 24.24
CA LEU A 290 2.61 5.22 25.06
C LEU A 290 1.73 4.62 26.17
N ASP A 291 2.25 3.57 26.87
CA ASP A 291 1.58 2.80 27.94
C ASP A 291 0.27 2.09 27.55
N THR A 292 -0.09 2.06 26.28
CA THR A 292 -1.30 1.40 25.76
C THR A 292 -0.94 0.18 24.92
N LEU A 293 -1.58 -0.96 25.23
CA LEU A 293 -1.48 -2.21 24.49
C LEU A 293 -2.71 -2.36 23.60
N VAL A 294 -2.49 -2.55 22.30
CA VAL A 294 -3.57 -2.73 21.31
C VAL A 294 -3.36 -4.06 20.57
N PRO A 295 -4.32 -5.00 20.65
CA PRO A 295 -4.25 -6.26 19.93
C PRO A 295 -4.62 -6.09 18.46
N MET A 296 -4.07 -6.97 17.61
CA MET A 296 -4.37 -7.05 16.19
C MET A 296 -4.28 -8.49 15.67
N HIS A 297 -5.01 -8.76 14.60
CA HIS A 297 -4.92 -10.03 13.86
C HIS A 297 -4.60 -9.76 12.39
N ALA A 298 -4.31 -10.83 11.64
CA ALA A 298 -4.03 -10.72 10.22
C ALA A 298 -5.13 -9.93 9.48
N GLY A 299 -4.70 -8.96 8.68
CA GLY A 299 -5.55 -8.02 7.95
C GLY A 299 -5.77 -6.68 8.63
N GLU A 300 -5.31 -6.47 9.85
CA GLU A 300 -5.45 -5.19 10.57
C GLU A 300 -4.18 -4.36 10.57
N CYS A 301 -4.33 -3.04 10.66
CA CYS A 301 -3.24 -2.07 10.88
C CYS A 301 -3.36 -1.41 12.24
N ILE A 302 -2.20 -1.09 12.82
CA ILE A 302 -2.06 -0.18 13.97
C ILE A 302 -1.08 0.91 13.58
N LEU A 303 -1.49 2.17 13.73
CA LEU A 303 -0.63 3.34 13.60
C LEU A 303 -0.11 3.71 15.00
N VAL A 304 1.21 3.69 15.15
CA VAL A 304 1.91 4.19 16.34
C VAL A 304 2.28 5.65 16.08
N PRO A 305 1.84 6.58 16.93
CA PRO A 305 2.18 8.00 16.82
C PRO A 305 3.68 8.26 16.87
N ALA A 306 4.13 9.31 16.16
CA ALA A 306 5.52 9.75 16.15
C ALA A 306 6.04 10.17 17.54
N ALA A 307 5.13 10.60 18.43
CA ALA A 307 5.46 10.91 19.83
C ALA A 307 5.87 9.69 20.67
N ALA A 308 5.86 8.48 20.11
CA ALA A 308 6.27 7.27 20.82
C ALA A 308 7.78 7.04 20.72
N ASP A 309 8.48 7.05 21.84
CA ASP A 309 9.93 6.80 21.89
C ASP A 309 10.29 5.33 21.71
N ARG A 310 9.32 4.42 21.92
CA ARG A 310 9.55 2.96 21.87
C ARG A 310 8.27 2.19 21.60
N VAL A 311 8.45 1.01 21.04
CA VAL A 311 7.38 0.03 20.82
C VAL A 311 7.81 -1.34 21.37
N GLU A 312 6.86 -2.03 21.98
CA GLU A 312 6.96 -3.44 22.35
C GLU A 312 5.94 -4.22 21.50
N LEU A 313 6.40 -5.29 20.86
CA LEU A 313 5.59 -6.19 20.04
C LEU A 313 5.42 -7.52 20.75
N PHE A 314 4.21 -8.05 20.77
CA PHE A 314 3.85 -9.33 21.34
C PHE A 314 3.08 -10.16 20.32
N SER A 315 3.13 -11.49 20.43
CA SER A 315 2.38 -12.39 19.55
C SER A 315 1.82 -13.60 20.30
N GLU A 316 0.70 -14.13 19.82
CA GLU A 316 0.15 -15.42 20.25
C GLU A 316 0.63 -16.50 19.27
N GLY A 317 1.85 -17.03 19.49
CA GLY A 317 2.51 -17.93 18.55
C GLY A 317 3.17 -17.16 17.38
N PRO A 318 3.50 -17.84 16.27
CA PRO A 318 4.11 -17.19 15.12
C PRO A 318 3.21 -16.12 14.50
N ALA A 319 3.78 -14.94 14.27
CA ALA A 319 3.09 -13.83 13.61
C ALA A 319 4.02 -13.10 12.65
N LYS A 320 3.44 -12.43 11.63
CA LYS A 320 4.18 -11.59 10.69
C LYS A 320 3.55 -10.22 10.61
N LEU A 321 4.39 -9.20 10.83
CA LEU A 321 4.03 -7.81 10.65
C LEU A 321 4.85 -7.17 9.54
N LEU A 322 4.23 -6.32 8.75
CA LEU A 322 4.94 -5.32 7.96
C LEU A 322 5.04 -4.06 8.81
N GLU A 323 6.26 -3.61 9.08
CA GLU A 323 6.53 -2.34 9.72
C GLU A 323 6.80 -1.31 8.63
N VAL A 324 6.01 -0.25 8.60
CA VAL A 324 6.05 0.76 7.55
C VAL A 324 6.26 2.14 8.14
N THR A 325 7.25 2.84 7.60
CA THR A 325 7.61 4.22 7.93
C THR A 325 7.91 5.00 6.66
N ILE A 326 8.18 6.30 6.82
CA ILE A 326 8.78 7.14 5.78
C ILE A 326 10.18 7.52 6.26
N ASP A 327 11.18 7.40 5.37
CA ASP A 327 12.51 7.94 5.65
C ASP A 327 12.49 9.45 5.43
N THR A 328 12.51 10.19 6.55
CA THR A 328 12.54 11.67 6.55
C THR A 328 13.96 12.22 6.59
N THR A 329 14.99 11.38 6.47
CA THR A 329 16.39 11.81 6.47
C THR A 329 16.66 12.77 5.31
N GLY A 330 17.23 13.94 5.62
CA GLY A 330 17.51 14.97 4.62
C GLY A 330 16.31 15.86 4.25
N TRP A 331 15.12 15.62 4.81
CA TRP A 331 14.01 16.57 4.67
C TRP A 331 14.27 17.81 5.52
N THR A 332 13.84 18.98 5.01
CA THR A 332 13.95 20.23 5.74
C THR A 332 12.78 20.38 6.72
N ASP A 333 13.04 21.01 7.87
CA ASP A 333 11.99 21.30 8.86
C ASP A 333 11.08 22.48 8.43
N ALA A 334 11.38 23.16 7.31
CA ALA A 334 10.57 24.26 6.81
C ALA A 334 9.28 23.74 6.15
N PRO A 335 8.12 24.37 6.46
CA PRO A 335 6.87 24.03 5.78
C PRO A 335 7.01 24.21 4.27
N ASN A 336 6.69 23.18 3.51
CA ASN A 336 6.75 23.23 2.06
C ASN A 336 5.51 23.95 1.51
N HIS A 337 5.51 25.28 1.47
CA HIS A 337 4.40 26.10 0.94
C HIS A 337 4.37 26.20 -0.59
N SER A 338 5.35 25.62 -1.27
CA SER A 338 5.41 25.55 -2.74
C SER A 338 5.44 24.09 -3.16
N GLY A 339 4.56 23.67 -4.08
CA GLY A 339 4.42 22.32 -4.60
C GLY A 339 5.65 21.73 -5.32
N ASP A 340 6.84 21.94 -4.79
CA ASP A 340 8.12 21.47 -5.33
C ASP A 340 8.56 20.18 -4.62
N LEU A 341 7.79 19.12 -4.84
CA LEU A 341 8.05 17.77 -4.32
C LEU A 341 9.31 17.13 -4.95
N LEU A 342 9.84 17.69 -6.05
CA LEU A 342 10.93 17.08 -6.83
C LEU A 342 12.31 17.70 -6.60
N ALA A 343 12.43 18.84 -5.95
CA ALA A 343 13.71 19.58 -5.89
C ALA A 343 14.82 18.87 -5.08
N HIS A 344 14.52 17.83 -4.31
CA HIS A 344 15.51 17.16 -3.44
C HIS A 344 15.94 15.77 -3.91
N PHE A 345 15.44 15.27 -5.06
CA PHE A 345 15.80 13.95 -5.58
C PHE A 345 16.66 13.96 -6.86
N ILE A 346 17.07 15.16 -7.33
CA ILE A 346 18.00 15.32 -8.45
C ILE A 346 19.29 15.98 -7.91
N GLY A 347 20.07 15.20 -7.22
CA GLY A 347 21.40 15.56 -6.74
C GLY A 347 22.32 14.36 -6.84
#